data_69fa933f3311527e37602d5dbcac7a1e
#
_entry.id   69fa933f3311527e37602d5dbcac7a1e
#
_cell.length_a   1.000
_cell.length_b   1.000
_cell.length_c   1.000
_cell.angle_alpha   90.00
_cell.angle_beta   90.00
_cell.angle_gamma   90.00
#
_symmetry.space_group_name_H-M   'P 1'
#
loop_
_entity.id
_entity.type
_entity.pdbx_description
1 polymer ?
#
loop_
_entity_poly.entity_id
_entity_poly.type
_entity_poly.pdbx_seq_one_letter_code
_entity_poly.pdbx_strand_id
1 'polypeptide(L)'
;DPEVMEQYCEFMEEYLSQGLLEEQIEQVQRQRYEQLLEKKLKHQENLHTCVCMVKNLMKLGDFEKAHEILQIIEKKWHRHEAYWILKVQYCVEQKQGEELKRTLDKMKKEHIYLSSKGREDLALWIDS
;
A
#
# COMPACT_ATOMS: atom_id res chain seq x y z
N ASP A 1 2.21 -15.90 9.70
CA ASP A 1 1.49 -15.33 10.82
C ASP A 1 1.25 -13.83 10.59
N PRO A 2 -0.01 -13.37 10.52
CA PRO A 2 -0.33 -11.97 10.27
C PRO A 2 0.30 -11.01 11.28
N GLU A 3 0.38 -11.42 12.54
CA GLU A 3 0.96 -10.61 13.60
C GLU A 3 2.45 -10.35 13.35
N VAL A 4 3.20 -11.36 12.91
CA VAL A 4 4.61 -11.21 12.58
C VAL A 4 4.81 -10.24 11.42
N MET A 5 3.94 -10.30 10.41
CA MET A 5 4.00 -9.41 9.26
C MET A 5 3.69 -7.97 9.64
N GLU A 6 2.72 -7.76 10.51
CA GLU A 6 2.39 -6.42 11.01
C GLU A 6 3.57 -5.83 11.78
N GLN A 7 4.19 -6.61 12.65
CA GLN A 7 5.38 -6.18 13.39
C GLN A 7 6.53 -5.82 12.44
N TYR A 8 6.73 -6.62 11.39
CA TYR A 8 7.75 -6.34 10.40
C TYR A 8 7.47 -5.04 9.65
N CYS A 9 6.22 -4.81 9.25
CA CYS A 9 5.82 -3.57 8.60
C CYS A 9 6.04 -2.35 9.50
N GLU A 10 5.68 -2.45 10.78
CA GLU A 10 5.90 -1.38 11.76
C GLU A 10 7.39 -1.07 11.92
N PHE A 11 8.21 -2.11 11.99
CA PHE A 11 9.67 -1.98 12.07
C PHE A 11 10.22 -1.23 10.85
N MET A 12 9.77 -1.60 9.65
CA MET A 12 10.20 -0.94 8.42
C MET A 12 9.75 0.52 8.37
N GLU A 13 8.55 0.81 8.82
CA GLU A 13 8.06 2.19 8.89
C GLU A 13 8.90 3.03 9.84
N GLU A 14 9.27 2.49 10.98
CA GLU A 14 10.12 3.17 11.95
C GLU A 14 11.48 3.51 11.34
N TYR A 15 12.11 2.54 10.66
CA TYR A 15 13.38 2.78 9.98
C TYR A 15 13.27 3.88 8.94
N LEU A 16 12.25 3.85 8.11
CA LEU A 16 12.04 4.84 7.07
C LEU A 16 11.79 6.24 7.66
N SER A 17 10.99 6.32 8.73
CA SER A 17 10.68 7.60 9.35
C SER A 17 11.88 8.23 10.05
N GLN A 18 12.81 7.42 10.54
CA GLN A 18 14.04 7.90 11.16
C GLN A 18 15.14 8.24 10.16
N GLY A 19 14.95 7.91 8.89
CA GLY A 19 15.96 8.13 7.86
C GLY A 19 17.23 7.34 8.06
N LEU A 20 17.15 6.21 8.77
CA LEU A 20 18.30 5.39 9.11
C LEU A 20 18.70 4.38 8.05
N LEU A 21 17.94 4.27 6.97
CA LEU A 21 18.21 3.30 5.93
C LEU A 21 19.28 3.80 4.98
N GLU A 22 20.48 3.28 5.13
CA GLU A 22 21.51 3.42 4.13
C GLU A 22 21.22 2.43 2.99
N GLU A 23 21.74 2.74 1.81
CA GLU A 23 21.43 1.99 0.59
C GLU A 23 21.59 0.48 0.73
N GLN A 24 22.67 0.05 1.38
CA GLN A 24 22.97 -1.39 1.55
C GLN A 24 22.00 -2.06 2.52
N ILE A 25 21.70 -1.41 3.61
CA ILE A 25 20.73 -1.90 4.60
C ILE A 25 19.35 -1.96 3.96
N GLU A 26 19.01 -0.93 3.19
CA GLU A 26 17.76 -0.85 2.47
C GLU A 26 17.58 -2.04 1.53
N GLN A 27 18.59 -2.38 0.75
CA GLN A 27 18.51 -3.52 -0.18
C GLN A 27 18.29 -4.85 0.52
N VAL A 28 19.02 -5.11 1.61
CA VAL A 28 18.87 -6.35 2.38
C VAL A 28 17.48 -6.43 3.01
N GLN A 29 17.01 -5.34 3.60
CA GLN A 29 15.70 -5.29 4.22
C GLN A 29 14.59 -5.43 3.19
N ARG A 30 14.74 -4.81 2.02
CA ARG A 30 13.79 -4.95 0.92
C ARG A 30 13.66 -6.40 0.46
N GLN A 31 14.77 -7.09 0.26
CA GLN A 31 14.75 -8.49 -0.14
C GLN A 31 14.06 -9.38 0.88
N ARG A 32 14.36 -9.19 2.16
CA ARG A 32 13.70 -9.93 3.24
C ARG A 32 12.20 -9.65 3.28
N TYR A 33 11.85 -8.40 3.11
CA TYR A 33 10.46 -7.96 3.09
C TYR A 33 9.70 -8.61 1.93
N GLU A 34 10.28 -8.57 0.74
CA GLU A 34 9.68 -9.20 -0.45
C GLU A 34 9.51 -10.71 -0.29
N GLN A 35 10.48 -11.39 0.28
CA GLN A 35 10.39 -12.83 0.53
C GLN A 35 9.28 -13.16 1.52
N LEU A 36 9.19 -12.41 2.61
CA LEU A 36 8.13 -12.58 3.59
C LEU A 36 6.78 -12.32 2.98
N LEU A 37 6.70 -11.29 2.12
CA LEU A 37 5.51 -10.91 1.42
C LEU A 37 4.98 -12.02 0.53
N GLU A 38 5.84 -12.58 -0.30
CA GLU A 38 5.47 -13.67 -1.21
C GLU A 38 5.00 -14.90 -0.46
N LYS A 39 5.72 -15.26 0.59
CA LYS A 39 5.37 -16.39 1.43
C LYS A 39 4.02 -16.20 2.11
N LYS A 40 3.78 -15.00 2.61
CA LYS A 40 2.56 -14.65 3.33
C LYS A 40 1.34 -14.64 2.42
N LEU A 41 1.47 -14.05 1.25
CA LEU A 41 0.38 -13.99 0.27
C LEU A 41 -0.07 -15.36 -0.21
N LYS A 42 0.80 -16.36 -0.16
CA LYS A 42 0.45 -17.74 -0.49
C LYS A 42 -0.38 -18.42 0.57
N HIS A 43 -0.17 -18.08 1.84
CA HIS A 43 -0.70 -18.84 2.96
C HIS A 43 -1.85 -18.15 3.70
N GLN A 44 -1.79 -16.85 3.83
CA GLN A 44 -2.76 -16.16 4.68
C GLN A 44 -2.86 -14.69 4.29
N GLU A 45 -3.92 -14.35 3.62
CA GLU A 45 -4.12 -13.00 3.13
C GLU A 45 -4.97 -12.19 4.08
N ASN A 46 -4.43 -11.06 4.49
CA ASN A 46 -5.06 -10.10 5.37
C ASN A 46 -4.99 -8.72 4.70
N LEU A 47 -6.14 -8.07 4.56
CA LEU A 47 -6.21 -6.76 3.91
C LEU A 47 -5.28 -5.74 4.56
N HIS A 48 -5.29 -5.66 5.88
CA HIS A 48 -4.44 -4.72 6.61
C HIS A 48 -2.96 -4.95 6.31
N THR A 49 -2.53 -6.21 6.34
CA THR A 49 -1.15 -6.59 6.03
C THR A 49 -0.79 -6.17 4.61
N CYS A 50 -1.63 -6.47 3.65
CA CYS A 50 -1.38 -6.11 2.24
C CYS A 50 -1.30 -4.59 2.05
N VAL A 51 -2.17 -3.83 2.70
CA VAL A 51 -2.14 -2.36 2.64
C VAL A 51 -0.83 -1.83 3.21
N CYS A 52 -0.41 -2.35 4.36
CA CYS A 52 0.86 -1.99 5.00
C CYS A 52 2.05 -2.26 4.08
N MET A 53 2.04 -3.42 3.42
CA MET A 53 3.08 -3.80 2.47
C MET A 53 3.19 -2.84 1.30
N VAL A 54 2.07 -2.47 0.70
CA VAL A 54 2.06 -1.52 -0.42
C VAL A 54 2.62 -0.17 0.01
N LYS A 55 2.20 0.33 1.18
CA LYS A 55 2.71 1.59 1.71
C LYS A 55 4.22 1.56 1.90
N ASN A 56 4.75 0.48 2.45
CA ASN A 56 6.18 0.35 2.68
C ASN A 56 6.96 0.22 1.37
N LEU A 57 6.45 -0.52 0.40
CA LEU A 57 7.07 -0.63 -0.92
C LEU A 57 7.10 0.72 -1.63
N MET A 58 6.03 1.51 -1.51
CA MET A 58 6.00 2.86 -2.07
C MET A 58 7.05 3.75 -1.43
N LYS A 59 7.22 3.69 -0.10
CA LYS A 59 8.26 4.44 0.61
C LYS A 59 9.66 4.03 0.18
N LEU A 60 9.86 2.75 -0.13
CA LEU A 60 11.14 2.23 -0.62
C LEU A 60 11.37 2.53 -2.10
N GLY A 61 10.36 3.06 -2.79
CA GLY A 61 10.46 3.36 -4.21
C GLY A 61 10.25 2.17 -5.13
N ASP A 62 9.81 1.04 -4.59
CA ASP A 62 9.54 -0.17 -5.37
C ASP A 62 8.08 -0.18 -5.83
N PHE A 63 7.78 0.69 -6.79
CA PHE A 63 6.41 0.88 -7.28
C PHE A 63 5.94 -0.28 -8.14
N GLU A 64 6.84 -1.01 -8.76
CA GLU A 64 6.49 -2.18 -9.55
C GLU A 64 5.90 -3.28 -8.67
N LYS A 65 6.57 -3.59 -7.55
CA LYS A 65 6.09 -4.58 -6.59
C LYS A 65 4.83 -4.10 -5.89
N ALA A 66 4.77 -2.81 -5.57
CA ALA A 66 3.56 -2.20 -4.99
C ALA A 66 2.36 -2.39 -5.91
N HIS A 67 2.55 -2.19 -7.21
CA HIS A 67 1.49 -2.39 -8.21
C HIS A 67 1.00 -3.84 -8.25
N GLU A 68 1.90 -4.80 -8.20
CA GLU A 68 1.53 -6.22 -8.16
C GLU A 68 0.64 -6.54 -6.95
N ILE A 69 1.01 -6.01 -5.79
CA ILE A 69 0.22 -6.25 -4.57
C ILE A 69 -1.13 -5.52 -4.65
N LEU A 70 -1.16 -4.32 -5.21
CA LEU A 70 -2.42 -3.61 -5.44
C LEU A 70 -3.38 -4.42 -6.30
N GLN A 71 -2.89 -5.11 -7.32
CA GLN A 71 -3.71 -5.97 -8.16
C GLN A 71 -4.30 -7.15 -7.38
N ILE A 72 -3.54 -7.70 -6.45
CA ILE A 72 -4.02 -8.77 -5.57
C ILE A 72 -5.13 -8.25 -4.66
N ILE A 73 -4.92 -7.08 -4.07
CA ILE A 73 -5.92 -6.43 -3.20
C ILE A 73 -7.21 -6.16 -3.99
N GLU A 74 -7.07 -5.67 -5.22
CA GLU A 74 -8.22 -5.39 -6.08
C GLU A 74 -9.08 -6.63 -6.31
N LYS A 75 -8.47 -7.77 -6.59
CA LYS A 75 -9.20 -9.01 -6.84
C LYS A 75 -10.00 -9.48 -5.64
N LYS A 76 -9.48 -9.26 -4.43
CA LYS A 76 -10.10 -9.79 -3.21
C LYS A 76 -10.98 -8.78 -2.49
N TRP A 77 -10.62 -7.51 -2.52
CA TRP A 77 -11.26 -6.47 -1.71
C TRP A 77 -11.61 -5.23 -2.53
N HIS A 78 -11.99 -5.40 -3.80
CA HIS A 78 -12.27 -4.27 -4.69
C HIS A 78 -13.43 -3.36 -4.23
N ARG A 79 -14.26 -3.84 -3.31
CA ARG A 79 -15.34 -3.00 -2.76
C ARG A 79 -14.99 -2.40 -1.41
N HIS A 80 -13.82 -2.71 -0.88
CA HIS A 80 -13.37 -2.14 0.39
C HIS A 80 -12.68 -0.81 0.15
N GLU A 81 -13.06 0.21 0.92
CA GLU A 81 -12.51 1.56 0.72
C GLU A 81 -10.99 1.64 0.84
N ALA A 82 -10.38 0.77 1.65
CA ALA A 82 -8.93 0.76 1.84
C ALA A 82 -8.19 0.56 0.51
N TYR A 83 -8.69 -0.30 -0.37
CA TYR A 83 -8.11 -0.48 -1.69
C TYR A 83 -8.14 0.83 -2.49
N TRP A 84 -9.29 1.49 -2.52
CA TRP A 84 -9.47 2.70 -3.34
C TRP A 84 -8.65 3.86 -2.82
N ILE A 85 -8.56 4.02 -1.49
CA ILE A 85 -7.70 5.03 -0.88
C ILE A 85 -6.25 4.78 -1.29
N LEU A 86 -5.79 3.54 -1.21
CA LEU A 86 -4.42 3.15 -1.55
C LEU A 86 -4.13 3.35 -3.04
N LYS A 87 -5.09 3.01 -3.90
CA LYS A 87 -4.98 3.21 -5.34
C LYS A 87 -4.85 4.69 -5.70
N VAL A 88 -5.65 5.54 -5.06
CA VAL A 88 -5.55 6.99 -5.24
C VAL A 88 -4.16 7.48 -4.82
N GLN A 89 -3.68 7.06 -3.66
CA GLN A 89 -2.35 7.42 -3.18
C GLN A 89 -1.26 6.98 -4.15
N TYR A 90 -1.36 5.76 -4.66
CA TYR A 90 -0.42 5.23 -5.65
C TYR A 90 -0.40 6.09 -6.91
N CYS A 91 -1.56 6.43 -7.45
CA CYS A 91 -1.64 7.26 -8.66
C CYS A 91 -1.04 8.65 -8.45
N VAL A 92 -1.28 9.25 -7.28
CA VAL A 92 -0.71 10.56 -6.94
C VAL A 92 0.82 10.48 -6.83
N GLU A 93 1.32 9.47 -6.13
CA GLU A 93 2.76 9.26 -5.96
C GLU A 93 3.46 9.03 -7.31
N GLN A 94 2.82 8.31 -8.22
CA GLN A 94 3.34 8.03 -9.54
C GLN A 94 3.06 9.15 -10.55
N LYS A 95 2.39 10.20 -10.14
CA LYS A 95 2.00 11.33 -11.01
C LYS A 95 1.23 10.88 -12.25
N GLN A 96 0.37 9.89 -12.08
CA GLN A 96 -0.46 9.32 -13.14
C GLN A 96 -1.85 9.96 -13.11
N GLY A 97 -1.95 11.18 -13.61
CA GLY A 97 -3.19 11.97 -13.57
C GLY A 97 -4.36 11.32 -14.29
N GLU A 98 -4.10 10.70 -15.45
CA GLU A 98 -5.16 10.03 -16.21
C GLU A 98 -5.66 8.77 -15.52
N GLU A 99 -4.75 7.99 -14.92
CA GLU A 99 -5.12 6.81 -14.17
C GLU A 99 -5.88 7.19 -12.90
N LEU A 100 -5.49 8.29 -12.25
CA LEU A 100 -6.22 8.82 -11.11
C LEU A 100 -7.65 9.18 -11.49
N LYS A 101 -7.82 9.86 -12.62
CA LYS A 101 -9.14 10.24 -13.12
C LYS A 101 -9.99 9.00 -13.40
N ARG A 102 -9.42 8.00 -14.07
CA ARG A 102 -10.12 6.73 -14.34
C ARG A 102 -10.52 6.03 -13.05
N THR A 103 -9.64 6.05 -12.06
CA THR A 103 -9.92 5.45 -10.75
C THR A 103 -11.09 6.14 -10.06
N LEU A 104 -11.10 7.46 -10.05
CA LEU A 104 -12.20 8.24 -9.45
C LEU A 104 -13.52 8.03 -10.20
N ASP A 105 -13.47 8.00 -11.53
CA ASP A 105 -14.66 7.73 -12.36
C ASP A 105 -15.21 6.33 -12.11
N LYS A 106 -14.32 5.35 -11.96
CA LYS A 106 -14.70 3.97 -11.66
C LYS A 106 -15.36 3.85 -10.29
N MET A 107 -14.81 4.52 -9.29
CA MET A 107 -15.41 4.57 -7.95
C MET A 107 -16.83 5.11 -8.03
N LYS A 108 -17.03 6.20 -8.75
CA LYS A 108 -18.32 6.83 -8.91
C LYS A 108 -19.29 5.90 -9.64
N LYS A 109 -18.85 5.28 -10.72
CA LYS A 109 -19.67 4.37 -11.52
C LYS A 109 -20.09 3.13 -10.73
N GLU A 110 -19.21 2.58 -9.90
CA GLU A 110 -19.49 1.41 -9.10
C GLU A 110 -20.08 1.74 -7.73
N HIS A 111 -20.41 2.99 -7.47
CA HIS A 111 -20.99 3.47 -6.22
C HIS A 111 -20.14 3.14 -5.00
N ILE A 112 -18.83 3.32 -5.15
CA ILE A 112 -17.90 3.14 -4.05
C ILE A 112 -17.69 4.49 -3.38
N TYR A 113 -18.11 4.59 -2.13
CA TYR A 113 -18.02 5.82 -1.35
C TYR A 113 -17.14 5.61 -0.13
N LEU A 114 -16.27 6.58 0.12
CA LEU A 114 -15.41 6.53 1.29
C LEU A 114 -16.21 6.90 2.54
N SER A 115 -15.91 6.22 3.63
CA SER A 115 -16.46 6.59 4.95
C SER A 115 -15.91 7.94 5.37
N SER A 116 -16.49 8.53 6.41
CA SER A 116 -16.00 9.79 6.97
C SER A 116 -14.54 9.68 7.38
N LYS A 117 -14.17 8.55 8.01
CA LYS A 117 -12.79 8.29 8.42
C LYS A 117 -11.88 8.13 7.21
N GLY A 118 -12.30 7.41 6.19
CA GLY A 118 -11.52 7.22 4.96
C GLY A 118 -11.26 8.54 4.26
N ARG A 119 -12.25 9.41 4.17
CA ARG A 119 -12.09 10.76 3.59
C ARG A 119 -11.13 11.61 4.40
N GLU A 120 -11.23 11.55 5.72
CA GLU A 120 -10.33 12.27 6.61
C GLU A 120 -8.89 11.79 6.46
N ASP A 121 -8.67 10.48 6.46
CA ASP A 121 -7.34 9.89 6.31
C ASP A 121 -6.71 10.30 4.98
N LEU A 122 -7.48 10.27 3.90
CA LEU A 122 -6.98 10.68 2.59
C LEU A 122 -6.66 12.18 2.55
N ALA A 123 -7.51 13.01 3.14
CA ALA A 123 -7.28 14.45 3.21
C ALA A 123 -6.01 14.78 4.00
N LEU A 124 -5.80 14.11 5.12
CA LEU A 124 -4.59 14.29 5.94
C LEU A 124 -3.33 13.86 5.14
N TRP A 125 -3.42 12.80 4.40
CA TRP A 125 -2.31 12.35 3.56
C TRP A 125 -1.99 13.37 2.45
N ILE A 126 -3.01 13.93 1.81
CA ILE A 126 -2.83 14.93 0.76
C ILE A 126 -2.16 16.21 1.31
N ASP A 127 -2.53 16.60 2.52
CA ASP A 127 -2.01 17.81 3.17
C ASP A 127 -0.64 17.63 3.81
N SER A 128 -0.14 16.42 3.88
CA SER A 128 1.16 16.13 4.52
C SER A 128 2.38 16.40 3.63
#